data_99991b8445e248d69e325045710ca7ed
#
_entry.id   99991b8445e248d69e325045710ca7ed
#
_cell.length_a   1.000
_cell.length_b   1.000
_cell.length_c   1.000
_cell.angle_alpha   90.00
_cell.angle_beta   90.00
_cell.angle_gamma   90.00
#
_symmetry.space_group_name_H-M   'P 1'
#
loop_
_entity.id
_entity.type
_entity.pdbx_description
1 polymer ?
#
loop_
_entity_poly.entity_id
_entity_poly.type
_entity_poly.pdbx_seq_one_letter_code
_entity_poly.pdbx_strand_id
1 'polypeptide(L)'
;MADIKSYTIDYDWKAELTVEIDHEIVTDAALREINEFWSNHEWRESTHGLLNAVLIMLARHVMPMAYEHGYNAYGVQSLFDWDKGNGQEGWPPMDGSQGIKIVSVDVDGVFDEDDFTVKAAK
;
A
#
# COMPACT_ATOMS: atom_id res chain seq x y z
N MET A 1 22.09 1.60 7.53
CA MET A 1 21.84 1.26 6.12
C MET A 1 20.38 0.89 5.91
N ALA A 2 19.83 1.27 4.78
CA ALA A 2 18.45 0.94 4.48
C ALA A 2 18.27 -0.57 4.25
N ASP A 3 17.10 -1.08 4.64
CA ASP A 3 16.71 -2.46 4.37
C ASP A 3 15.45 -2.42 3.49
N ILE A 4 15.65 -2.06 2.23
CA ILE A 4 14.54 -1.82 1.30
C ILE A 4 14.18 -3.12 0.58
N LYS A 5 12.91 -3.48 0.65
CA LYS A 5 12.37 -4.65 -0.04
C LYS A 5 11.16 -4.24 -0.87
N SER A 6 11.02 -4.85 -2.03
CA SER A 6 9.89 -4.61 -2.92
C SER A 6 8.82 -5.67 -2.74
N TYR A 7 7.57 -5.25 -2.81
CA TYR A 7 6.41 -6.14 -2.72
C TYR A 7 5.44 -5.79 -3.84
N THR A 8 4.93 -6.82 -4.49
CA THR A 8 3.91 -6.65 -5.51
C THR A 8 2.60 -7.25 -5.02
N ILE A 9 1.56 -6.43 -5.00
CA ILE A 9 0.22 -6.83 -4.62
C ILE A 9 -0.56 -6.99 -5.93
N ASP A 10 -1.03 -8.20 -6.17
CA ASP A 10 -1.70 -8.59 -7.42
C ASP A 10 -3.20 -8.77 -7.16
N TYR A 11 -4.01 -8.17 -8.01
CA TYR A 11 -5.46 -8.30 -7.96
C TYR A 11 -5.94 -9.12 -9.16
N ASP A 12 -5.85 -10.44 -9.05
CA ASP A 12 -6.40 -11.42 -10.01
C ASP A 12 -6.05 -11.08 -11.46
N TRP A 13 -4.78 -10.71 -11.70
CA TRP A 13 -4.24 -10.34 -13.02
C TRP A 13 -4.86 -9.07 -13.63
N LYS A 14 -5.74 -8.40 -12.91
CA LYS A 14 -6.42 -7.17 -13.37
C LYS A 14 -5.68 -5.91 -12.96
N ALA A 15 -4.94 -5.97 -11.88
CA ALA A 15 -4.22 -4.82 -11.35
C ALA A 15 -3.03 -5.27 -10.54
N GLU A 16 -1.99 -4.44 -10.51
CA GLU A 16 -0.81 -4.68 -9.68
C GLU A 16 -0.36 -3.38 -9.04
N LEU A 17 0.06 -3.48 -7.79
CA LEU A 17 0.69 -2.37 -7.07
C LEU A 17 2.05 -2.85 -6.58
N THR A 18 3.11 -2.14 -6.92
CA THR A 18 4.45 -2.43 -6.41
C THR A 18 4.87 -1.35 -5.45
N VAL A 19 5.30 -1.76 -4.27
CA VAL A 19 5.66 -0.89 -3.17
C VAL A 19 7.04 -1.29 -2.65
N GLU A 20 7.88 -0.30 -2.37
CA GLU A 20 9.14 -0.53 -1.66
C GLU A 20 8.96 -0.13 -0.20
N ILE A 21 9.45 -0.97 0.70
CA ILE A 21 9.42 -0.69 2.14
C ILE A 21 10.84 -0.75 2.68
N ASP A 22 11.24 0.31 3.37
CA ASP A 22 12.48 0.34 4.13
C ASP A 22 12.19 -0.15 5.54
N HIS A 23 12.57 -1.39 5.82
CA HIS A 23 12.27 -2.05 7.08
C HIS A 23 13.07 -1.49 8.26
N GLU A 24 14.05 -0.65 8.01
CA GLU A 24 14.73 0.07 9.10
C GLU A 24 13.90 1.24 9.60
N ILE A 25 13.05 1.81 8.73
CA ILE A 25 12.16 2.92 9.11
C ILE A 25 10.78 2.39 9.50
N VAL A 26 10.23 1.47 8.69
CA VAL A 26 8.90 0.91 8.91
C VAL A 26 9.04 -0.34 9.77
N THR A 27 8.91 -0.15 11.07
CA THR A 27 8.98 -1.23 12.06
C THR A 27 7.63 -1.91 12.19
N ASP A 28 7.59 -3.03 12.92
CA ASP A 28 6.33 -3.70 13.24
C ASP A 28 5.39 -2.76 13.99
N ALA A 29 5.93 -1.90 14.86
CA ALA A 29 5.12 -0.92 15.58
C ALA A 29 4.46 0.07 14.61
N ALA A 30 5.18 0.53 13.59
CA ALA A 30 4.63 1.42 12.58
C ALA A 30 3.54 0.74 11.74
N LEU A 31 3.78 -0.50 11.33
CA LEU A 31 2.78 -1.27 10.59
C LEU A 31 1.52 -1.51 11.42
N ARG A 32 1.71 -1.82 12.69
CA ARG A 32 0.60 -2.08 13.62
C ARG A 32 -0.24 -0.81 13.82
N GLU A 33 0.40 0.33 13.92
CA GLU A 33 -0.27 1.62 14.04
C GLU A 33 -1.16 1.90 12.82
N ILE A 34 -0.66 1.63 11.60
CA ILE A 34 -1.44 1.77 10.38
C ILE A 34 -2.63 0.80 10.39
N ASN A 35 -2.38 -0.46 10.71
CA ASN A 35 -3.42 -1.48 10.70
C ASN A 35 -4.52 -1.18 11.72
N GLU A 36 -4.13 -0.74 12.92
CA GLU A 36 -5.07 -0.49 14.01
C GLU A 36 -5.92 0.76 13.81
N PHE A 37 -5.53 1.63 12.91
CA PHE A 37 -6.33 2.80 12.56
C PHE A 37 -7.68 2.39 11.96
N TRP A 38 -7.73 1.23 11.30
CA TRP A 38 -8.90 0.78 10.55
C TRP A 38 -9.63 -0.35 11.29
N SER A 39 -10.93 -0.44 11.06
CA SER A 39 -11.76 -1.51 11.63
C SER A 39 -11.29 -2.89 11.21
N ASN A 40 -11.58 -3.90 12.02
CA ASN A 40 -11.26 -5.30 11.73
C ASN A 40 -9.76 -5.60 11.66
N HIS A 41 -8.94 -4.80 12.34
CA HIS A 41 -7.50 -4.96 12.28
C HIS A 41 -7.03 -6.32 12.83
N GLU A 42 -7.69 -6.85 13.85
CA GLU A 42 -7.33 -8.15 14.42
C GLU A 42 -7.56 -9.27 13.42
N TRP A 43 -8.69 -9.24 12.72
CA TRP A 43 -8.99 -10.24 11.70
C TRP A 43 -7.99 -10.19 10.55
N ARG A 44 -7.67 -8.99 10.09
CA ARG A 44 -6.70 -8.83 9.00
C ARG A 44 -5.32 -9.37 9.38
N GLU A 45 -4.86 -9.02 10.57
CA GLU A 45 -3.55 -9.45 11.05
C GLU A 45 -3.49 -10.97 11.21
N SER A 46 -4.53 -11.58 11.77
CA SER A 46 -4.55 -13.03 11.98
C SER A 46 -4.69 -13.80 10.68
N THR A 47 -5.34 -13.22 9.67
CA THR A 47 -5.57 -13.87 8.39
C THR A 47 -4.38 -13.76 7.46
N HIS A 48 -3.75 -12.58 7.41
CA HIS A 48 -2.71 -12.26 6.41
C HIS A 48 -1.32 -12.06 7.00
N GLY A 49 -1.19 -11.85 8.30
CA GLY A 49 0.02 -11.35 8.92
C GLY A 49 0.06 -9.82 8.84
N LEU A 50 0.82 -9.20 9.73
CA LEU A 50 0.80 -7.74 9.87
C LEU A 50 1.22 -7.00 8.60
N LEU A 51 2.36 -7.38 8.01
CA LEU A 51 2.85 -6.73 6.80
C LEU A 51 1.88 -6.87 5.64
N ASN A 52 1.43 -8.10 5.38
CA ASN A 52 0.51 -8.36 4.28
C ASN A 52 -0.83 -7.68 4.48
N ALA A 53 -1.31 -7.60 5.73
CA ALA A 53 -2.55 -6.90 6.05
C ALA A 53 -2.47 -5.43 5.63
N VAL A 54 -1.36 -4.76 5.95
CA VAL A 54 -1.14 -3.36 5.59
C VAL A 54 -1.03 -3.21 4.07
N LEU A 55 -0.29 -4.09 3.41
CA LEU A 55 -0.10 -4.03 1.95
C LEU A 55 -1.41 -4.25 1.21
N ILE A 56 -2.23 -5.18 1.65
CA ILE A 56 -3.54 -5.44 1.03
C ILE A 56 -4.46 -4.24 1.22
N MET A 57 -4.49 -3.66 2.42
CA MET A 57 -5.28 -2.44 2.67
C MET A 57 -4.82 -1.30 1.77
N LEU A 58 -3.51 -1.12 1.61
CA LEU A 58 -2.97 -0.07 0.76
C LEU A 58 -3.42 -0.29 -0.69
N ALA A 59 -3.32 -1.51 -1.19
CA ALA A 59 -3.76 -1.83 -2.55
C ALA A 59 -5.25 -1.56 -2.74
N ARG A 60 -6.07 -1.95 -1.78
CA ARG A 60 -7.52 -1.70 -1.83
C ARG A 60 -7.84 -0.21 -1.84
N HIS A 61 -6.99 0.60 -1.24
CA HIS A 61 -7.17 2.04 -1.20
C HIS A 61 -6.66 2.70 -2.49
N VAL A 62 -5.51 2.27 -2.99
CA VAL A 62 -4.79 2.90 -4.09
C VAL A 62 -5.34 2.50 -5.46
N MET A 63 -5.60 1.21 -5.67
CA MET A 63 -5.99 0.72 -7.00
C MET A 63 -7.28 1.36 -7.53
N PRO A 64 -8.35 1.48 -6.74
CA PRO A 64 -9.55 2.16 -7.22
C PRO A 64 -9.30 3.64 -7.55
N MET A 65 -8.48 4.32 -6.76
CA MET A 65 -8.14 5.72 -7.05
C MET A 65 -7.37 5.84 -8.36
N ALA A 66 -6.39 4.96 -8.57
CA ALA A 66 -5.61 4.97 -9.80
C ALA A 66 -6.49 4.67 -11.02
N TYR A 67 -7.39 3.72 -10.90
CA TYR A 67 -8.31 3.35 -11.96
C TYR A 67 -9.27 4.50 -12.29
N GLU A 68 -9.88 5.08 -11.26
CA GLU A 68 -10.90 6.12 -11.41
C GLU A 68 -10.30 7.40 -12.02
N HIS A 69 -9.09 7.77 -11.61
CA HIS A 69 -8.47 9.02 -12.03
C HIS A 69 -7.43 8.86 -13.13
N GLY A 70 -7.09 7.61 -13.51
CA GLY A 70 -6.06 7.36 -14.51
C GLY A 70 -4.65 7.71 -14.04
N TYR A 71 -4.41 7.67 -12.75
CA TYR A 71 -3.12 8.06 -12.18
C TYR A 71 -2.08 6.95 -12.34
N ASN A 72 -0.83 7.36 -12.61
CA ASN A 72 0.34 6.51 -12.49
C ASN A 72 0.86 6.57 -11.05
N ALA A 73 1.98 5.90 -10.78
CA ALA A 73 2.57 5.85 -9.44
C ALA A 73 2.83 7.24 -8.87
N TYR A 74 3.36 8.15 -9.70
CA TYR A 74 3.66 9.51 -9.28
C TYR A 74 2.39 10.27 -8.87
N GLY A 75 1.34 10.17 -9.66
CA GLY A 75 0.06 10.81 -9.36
C GLY A 75 -0.55 10.28 -8.07
N VAL A 76 -0.47 8.97 -7.84
CA VAL A 76 -0.97 8.35 -6.62
C VAL A 76 -0.13 8.79 -5.41
N GLN A 77 1.20 8.82 -5.53
CA GLN A 77 2.07 9.31 -4.45
C GLN A 77 1.66 10.69 -3.99
N SER A 78 1.33 11.58 -4.93
CA SER A 78 1.01 12.96 -4.60
C SER A 78 -0.29 13.10 -3.80
N LEU A 79 -1.20 12.12 -3.89
CA LEU A 79 -2.41 12.10 -3.08
C LEU A 79 -2.12 11.82 -1.60
N PHE A 80 -0.95 11.30 -1.27
CA PHE A 80 -0.52 11.05 0.10
C PHE A 80 0.42 12.13 0.63
N ASP A 81 0.62 13.21 -0.11
CA ASP A 81 1.57 14.26 0.24
C ASP A 81 0.94 15.27 1.19
N TRP A 82 1.14 15.06 2.48
CA TRP A 82 0.60 15.92 3.52
C TRP A 82 1.15 17.35 3.47
N ASP A 83 2.39 17.50 3.00
CA ASP A 83 3.05 18.80 2.95
C ASP A 83 2.40 19.73 1.91
N LYS A 84 1.76 19.16 0.90
CA LYS A 84 1.09 19.93 -0.15
C LYS A 84 -0.41 20.05 0.07
N GLY A 85 -0.89 19.73 1.26
CA GLY A 85 -2.29 19.82 1.59
C GLY A 85 -3.14 18.64 1.15
N ASN A 86 -2.51 17.62 0.58
CA ASN A 86 -3.17 16.35 0.29
C ASN A 86 -3.04 15.43 1.50
N GLY A 87 -2.96 14.15 1.30
CA GLY A 87 -2.81 13.19 2.36
C GLY A 87 -4.03 12.31 2.48
N GLN A 88 -3.80 11.09 2.92
CA GLN A 88 -4.85 10.10 3.13
C GLN A 88 -4.88 9.72 4.59
N GLU A 89 -6.01 9.88 5.21
CA GLU A 89 -6.18 9.60 6.64
C GLU A 89 -5.79 8.16 6.97
N GLY A 90 -4.96 7.99 7.98
CA GLY A 90 -4.47 6.67 8.38
C GLY A 90 -3.22 6.21 7.65
N TRP A 91 -2.70 6.99 6.69
CA TRP A 91 -1.55 6.62 5.88
C TRP A 91 -0.44 7.66 5.94
N PRO A 92 0.84 7.22 5.95
CA PRO A 92 1.96 8.14 5.81
C PRO A 92 2.14 8.54 4.35
N PRO A 93 3.03 9.51 4.06
CA PRO A 93 3.43 9.78 2.68
C PRO A 93 3.96 8.54 1.99
N MET A 94 3.73 8.44 0.68
CA MET A 94 4.09 7.27 -0.11
C MET A 94 5.22 7.55 -1.10
N ASP A 95 6.05 8.53 -0.80
CA ASP A 95 7.20 8.92 -1.62
C ASP A 95 8.52 8.36 -1.11
N GLY A 96 8.49 7.53 -0.08
CA GLY A 96 9.66 6.94 0.54
C GLY A 96 10.18 7.71 1.74
N SER A 97 9.70 8.93 1.99
CA SER A 97 10.20 9.77 3.07
C SER A 97 9.93 9.17 4.45
N GLN A 98 8.89 8.35 4.57
CA GLN A 98 8.54 7.65 5.81
C GLN A 98 8.76 6.14 5.68
N GLY A 99 9.51 5.71 4.67
CA GLY A 99 9.90 4.31 4.49
C GLY A 99 9.01 3.50 3.58
N ILE A 100 7.91 4.07 3.07
CA ILE A 100 7.02 3.38 2.13
C ILE A 100 6.97 4.20 0.84
N LYS A 101 7.22 3.54 -0.29
CA LYS A 101 7.19 4.20 -1.59
C LYS A 101 6.37 3.38 -2.58
N ILE A 102 5.39 4.02 -3.21
CA ILE A 102 4.65 3.42 -4.32
C ILE A 102 5.53 3.55 -5.56
N VAL A 103 5.94 2.42 -6.12
CA VAL A 103 6.86 2.37 -7.25
C VAL A 103 6.13 2.29 -8.58
N SER A 104 5.09 1.46 -8.63
CA SER A 104 4.28 1.34 -9.84
C SER A 104 2.87 0.93 -9.49
N VAL A 105 1.93 1.33 -10.30
CA VAL A 105 0.55 0.91 -10.21
C VAL A 105 0.02 0.70 -11.62
N ASP A 106 -0.59 -0.47 -11.84
CA ASP A 106 -1.17 -0.84 -13.13
C ASP A 106 -2.56 -1.38 -12.85
N VAL A 107 -3.58 -0.71 -13.36
CA VAL A 107 -4.98 -1.06 -13.08
C VAL A 107 -5.75 -1.20 -14.39
N ASP A 108 -6.52 -2.27 -14.49
CA ASP A 108 -7.14 -2.68 -15.74
C ASP A 108 -8.44 -3.45 -15.53
N GLY A 109 -9.23 -3.12 -14.51
CA GLY A 109 -10.44 -3.89 -14.32
C GLY A 109 -11.29 -3.51 -13.14
N VAL A 110 -12.28 -4.37 -12.84
CA VAL A 110 -13.20 -4.21 -11.74
C VAL A 110 -12.62 -4.88 -10.49
N PHE A 111 -12.76 -4.25 -9.33
CA PHE A 111 -12.12 -4.69 -8.09
C PHE A 111 -13.07 -5.48 -7.20
N ASP A 112 -12.57 -6.62 -6.69
CA ASP A 112 -13.23 -7.42 -5.69
C ASP A 112 -12.23 -7.69 -4.56
N GLU A 113 -12.65 -7.53 -3.31
CA GLU A 113 -11.77 -7.68 -2.15
C GLU A 113 -11.09 -9.04 -2.06
N ASP A 114 -11.79 -10.08 -2.47
CA ASP A 114 -11.29 -11.44 -2.33
C ASP A 114 -10.16 -11.79 -3.31
N ASP A 115 -9.96 -10.95 -4.30
CA ASP A 115 -8.97 -11.21 -5.35
C ASP A 115 -7.57 -10.67 -5.02
N PHE A 116 -7.39 -10.01 -3.89
CA PHE A 116 -6.10 -9.45 -3.52
C PHE A 116 -5.15 -10.51 -2.96
N THR A 117 -3.95 -10.57 -3.52
CA THR A 117 -2.86 -11.40 -3.01
C THR A 117 -1.58 -10.59 -2.93
N VAL A 118 -0.65 -11.05 -2.11
CA VAL A 118 0.65 -10.37 -1.95
C VAL A 118 1.77 -11.34 -2.33
N LYS A 119 2.68 -10.85 -3.18
CA LYS A 119 3.88 -11.59 -3.58
C LYS A 119 5.10 -10.74 -3.29
N ALA A 120 6.16 -11.36 -2.77
CA ALA A 120 7.43 -10.65 -2.63
C ALA A 120 8.04 -10.45 -4.01
N ALA A 121 8.39 -9.21 -4.35
CA ALA A 121 9.06 -8.91 -5.62
C ALA A 121 10.56 -9.14 -5.48
N LYS A 122 11.19 -9.46 -6.58
CA LYS A 122 12.64 -9.70 -6.61
C LYS A 122 13.41 -8.49 -7.08
#